data_7b4467860e1652e803f4618763ad7a29
#
_entry.id   7b4467860e1652e803f4618763ad7a29
#
_cell.length_a   1.000
_cell.length_b   1.000
_cell.length_c   1.000
_cell.angle_alpha   90.00
_cell.angle_beta   90.00
_cell.angle_gamma   90.00
#
_symmetry.space_group_name_H-M   'P 1'
#
loop_
_entity.id
_entity.type
_entity.pdbx_description
1 polymer ?
#
loop_
_entity_poly.entity_id
_entity_poly.type
_entity_poly.pdbx_seq_one_letter_code
_entity_poly.pdbx_strand_id
1 'polypeptide(L)'
;MIVGLHHLGLTVSAVDASAEWYETVLGFRRVGRFDAPDGARSKVFLRHDGLRVRLGLTQHRDAGREPFDETRIGLDHLAFAVAERAHLDEWARRLAEAGVPHSPVAPANSIEGAAVLVLRDPDNIQLELFYEPPRTADAP
;
A
#
# COMPACT_ATOMS: atom_id res chain seq x y z
N MET A 1 -3.24 6.01 26.23
CA MET A 1 -2.99 4.65 25.66
C MET A 1 -3.27 4.65 24.18
N ILE A 2 -2.40 4.04 23.36
CA ILE A 2 -2.65 3.82 21.92
C ILE A 2 -3.60 2.63 21.81
N VAL A 3 -4.66 2.76 20.98
CA VAL A 3 -5.69 1.71 20.79
C VAL A 3 -5.68 1.13 19.37
N GLY A 4 -4.81 1.61 18.50
CA GLY A 4 -4.67 1.12 17.14
C GLY A 4 -4.11 2.16 16.17
N LEU A 5 -3.95 1.75 14.93
CA LEU A 5 -3.57 2.64 13.83
C LEU A 5 -4.84 3.28 13.23
N HIS A 6 -4.93 4.62 13.25
CA HIS A 6 -6.10 5.34 12.75
C HIS A 6 -6.05 5.56 11.23
N HIS A 7 -4.93 6.04 10.72
CA HIS A 7 -4.70 6.24 9.30
C HIS A 7 -3.20 6.24 8.98
N LEU A 8 -2.89 6.00 7.72
CA LEU A 8 -1.56 6.15 7.16
C LEU A 8 -1.59 7.25 6.11
N GLY A 9 -0.59 8.14 6.12
CA GLY A 9 -0.44 9.20 5.12
C GLY A 9 0.77 8.95 4.25
N LEU A 10 0.58 9.01 2.92
CA LEU A 10 1.63 8.96 1.92
C LEU A 10 1.72 10.31 1.21
N THR A 11 2.94 10.79 0.99
CA THR A 11 3.17 11.91 0.08
C THR A 11 3.31 11.37 -1.33
N VAL A 12 2.53 11.94 -2.25
CA VAL A 12 2.50 11.54 -3.66
C VAL A 12 2.72 12.76 -4.56
N SER A 13 3.25 12.53 -5.75
CA SER A 13 3.53 13.59 -6.71
C SER A 13 2.28 14.14 -7.40
N ALA A 14 1.25 13.30 -7.61
CA ALA A 14 0.00 13.64 -8.29
C ALA A 14 -1.18 12.94 -7.60
N VAL A 15 -1.84 13.64 -6.69
CA VAL A 15 -2.83 13.05 -5.77
C VAL A 15 -3.99 12.36 -6.49
N ASP A 16 -4.47 12.93 -7.60
CA ASP A 16 -5.60 12.34 -8.34
C ASP A 16 -5.18 11.11 -9.14
N ALA A 17 -4.01 11.14 -9.79
CA ALA A 17 -3.47 10.00 -10.52
C ALA A 17 -3.11 8.84 -9.59
N SER A 18 -2.49 9.14 -8.45
CA SER A 18 -2.20 8.12 -7.42
C SER A 18 -3.49 7.53 -6.86
N ALA A 19 -4.50 8.35 -6.54
CA ALA A 19 -5.78 7.85 -6.05
C ALA A 19 -6.47 6.93 -7.08
N GLU A 20 -6.48 7.28 -8.35
CA GLU A 20 -7.02 6.44 -9.43
C GLU A 20 -6.28 5.09 -9.52
N TRP A 21 -4.95 5.12 -9.40
CA TRP A 21 -4.15 3.91 -9.39
C TRP A 21 -4.52 2.99 -8.20
N TYR A 22 -4.60 3.53 -6.98
CA TYR A 22 -5.00 2.74 -5.81
C TYR A 22 -6.43 2.18 -5.94
N GLU A 23 -7.34 2.93 -6.59
CA GLU A 23 -8.71 2.46 -6.87
C GLU A 23 -8.72 1.33 -7.89
N THR A 24 -8.03 1.49 -9.01
CA THR A 24 -8.08 0.54 -10.13
C THR A 24 -7.24 -0.71 -9.89
N VAL A 25 -6.08 -0.57 -9.26
CA VAL A 25 -5.14 -1.68 -9.05
C VAL A 25 -5.44 -2.45 -7.76
N LEU A 26 -5.65 -1.75 -6.65
CA LEU A 26 -5.76 -2.36 -5.33
C LEU A 26 -7.19 -2.37 -4.77
N GLY A 27 -8.18 -1.81 -5.48
CA GLY A 27 -9.58 -1.86 -5.07
C GLY A 27 -9.94 -0.89 -3.93
N PHE A 28 -9.14 0.13 -3.70
CA PHE A 28 -9.52 1.23 -2.81
C PHE A 28 -10.68 2.04 -3.41
N ARG A 29 -11.31 2.86 -2.59
CA ARG A 29 -12.31 3.85 -3.02
C ARG A 29 -12.10 5.18 -2.32
N ARG A 30 -12.32 6.26 -3.05
CA ARG A 30 -12.26 7.62 -2.48
C ARG A 30 -13.42 7.83 -1.52
N VAL A 31 -13.12 8.39 -0.36
CA VAL A 31 -14.13 8.71 0.68
C VAL A 31 -14.09 10.17 1.12
N GLY A 32 -13.16 10.94 0.62
CA GLY A 32 -13.07 12.37 0.92
C GLY A 32 -11.89 13.05 0.23
N ARG A 33 -11.97 14.37 0.18
CA ARG A 33 -10.94 15.27 -0.36
C ARG A 33 -10.80 16.49 0.52
N PHE A 34 -9.60 17.00 0.61
CA PHE A 34 -9.29 18.29 1.24
C PHE A 34 -8.25 19.03 0.40
N ASP A 35 -8.56 20.25 0.03
CA ASP A 35 -7.62 21.15 -0.63
C ASP A 35 -7.38 22.36 0.30
N ALA A 36 -6.12 22.64 0.62
CA ALA A 36 -5.77 23.76 1.47
C ALA A 36 -6.09 25.09 0.75
N PRO A 37 -6.71 26.08 1.43
CA PRO A 37 -7.11 27.35 0.80
C PRO A 37 -5.95 28.12 0.16
N ASP A 38 -4.76 27.99 0.71
CA ASP A 38 -3.52 28.59 0.20
C ASP A 38 -2.87 27.76 -0.92
N GLY A 39 -3.48 26.63 -1.31
CA GLY A 39 -2.97 25.71 -2.30
C GLY A 39 -1.69 24.95 -1.87
N ALA A 40 -1.31 24.99 -0.58
CA ALA A 40 -0.09 24.36 -0.10
C ALA A 40 -0.12 22.82 -0.23
N ARG A 41 -1.30 22.21 -0.18
CA ARG A 41 -1.48 20.76 -0.31
C ARG A 41 -2.88 20.39 -0.73
N SER A 42 -2.97 19.26 -1.43
CA SER A 42 -4.21 18.55 -1.73
C SER A 42 -4.16 17.15 -1.13
N LYS A 43 -5.28 16.68 -0.59
CA LYS A 43 -5.40 15.34 0.00
C LYS A 43 -6.59 14.59 -0.56
N VAL A 44 -6.41 13.29 -0.79
CA VAL A 44 -7.50 12.35 -1.05
C VAL A 44 -7.46 11.26 0.00
N PHE A 45 -8.62 10.96 0.57
CA PHE A 45 -8.77 9.90 1.56
C PHE A 45 -9.37 8.66 0.90
N LEU A 46 -8.72 7.52 1.12
CA LEU A 46 -9.10 6.24 0.55
C LEU A 46 -9.48 5.26 1.66
N ARG A 47 -10.45 4.37 1.35
CA ARG A 47 -10.80 3.20 2.15
C ARG A 47 -10.76 1.94 1.31
N HIS A 48 -10.49 0.84 1.96
CA HIS A 48 -10.62 -0.50 1.41
C HIS A 48 -11.44 -1.35 2.38
N ASP A 49 -12.37 -2.17 1.85
CA ASP A 49 -13.32 -2.92 2.70
C ASP A 49 -12.62 -3.96 3.59
N GLY A 50 -11.47 -4.50 3.16
CA GLY A 50 -10.63 -5.39 3.97
C GLY A 50 -9.78 -4.69 5.04
N LEU A 51 -9.79 -3.35 5.12
CA LEU A 51 -8.91 -2.59 6.02
C LEU A 51 -9.69 -1.72 7.00
N ARG A 52 -9.29 -1.74 8.26
CA ARG A 52 -9.79 -0.79 9.28
C ARG A 52 -9.10 0.58 9.20
N VAL A 53 -7.93 0.64 8.56
CA VAL A 53 -7.10 1.84 8.44
C VAL A 53 -7.47 2.60 7.16
N ARG A 54 -7.51 3.92 7.23
CA ARG A 54 -7.64 4.78 6.05
C ARG A 54 -6.26 5.06 5.47
N LEU A 55 -6.20 5.17 4.16
CA LEU A 55 -5.02 5.68 3.46
C LEU A 55 -5.29 7.13 3.04
N GLY A 56 -4.40 8.04 3.42
CA GLY A 56 -4.43 9.44 2.99
C GLY A 56 -3.30 9.70 2.00
N LEU A 57 -3.64 10.08 0.78
CA LEU A 57 -2.67 10.54 -0.21
C LEU A 57 -2.57 12.06 -0.13
N THR A 58 -1.36 12.60 -0.03
CA THR A 58 -1.13 14.04 0.08
C THR A 58 -0.14 14.49 -0.97
N GLN A 59 -0.56 15.42 -1.81
CA GLN A 59 0.31 16.15 -2.70
C GLN A 59 0.64 17.51 -2.06
N HIS A 60 1.92 17.78 -1.83
CA HIS A 60 2.40 19.06 -1.38
C HIS A 60 2.89 19.88 -2.58
N ARG A 61 2.62 21.21 -2.59
CA ARG A 61 3.10 22.12 -3.64
C ARG A 61 4.61 22.08 -3.79
N ASP A 62 5.29 22.05 -2.65
CA ASP A 62 6.75 22.13 -2.56
C ASP A 62 7.39 20.75 -2.30
N ALA A 63 6.69 19.65 -2.63
CA ALA A 63 7.26 18.31 -2.55
C ALA A 63 8.45 18.16 -3.51
N GLY A 64 9.44 17.40 -3.09
CA GLY A 64 10.51 16.94 -3.99
C GLY A 64 9.94 16.18 -5.19
N ARG A 65 10.70 16.15 -6.27
CA ARG A 65 10.32 15.40 -7.49
C ARG A 65 10.99 14.04 -7.60
N GLU A 66 11.84 13.72 -6.64
CA GLU A 66 12.52 12.43 -6.58
C GLU A 66 11.51 11.33 -6.25
N PRO A 67 11.55 10.19 -6.96
CA PRO A 67 10.74 9.04 -6.59
C PRO A 67 11.10 8.54 -5.19
N PHE A 68 10.17 7.81 -4.60
CA PHE A 68 10.39 7.18 -3.30
C PHE A 68 11.61 6.24 -3.36
N ASP A 69 12.40 6.26 -2.29
CA ASP A 69 13.60 5.46 -2.10
C ASP A 69 13.61 4.94 -0.65
N GLU A 70 13.40 3.65 -0.49
CA GLU A 70 13.35 2.96 0.80
C GLU A 70 14.68 2.96 1.57
N THR A 71 15.78 3.32 0.91
CA THR A 71 17.08 3.43 1.59
C THR A 71 17.21 4.72 2.40
N ARG A 72 16.28 5.66 2.24
CA ARG A 72 16.20 6.88 3.04
C ARG A 72 15.47 6.61 4.35
N ILE A 73 15.94 7.19 5.44
CA ILE A 73 15.31 7.04 6.75
C ILE A 73 13.85 7.50 6.70
N GLY A 74 12.93 6.60 7.04
CA GLY A 74 11.49 6.85 7.04
C GLY A 74 10.69 5.58 6.84
N LEU A 75 9.75 5.62 5.91
CA LEU A 75 9.01 4.44 5.48
C LEU A 75 9.95 3.54 4.66
N ASP A 76 9.98 2.25 4.93
CA ASP A 76 10.61 1.24 4.07
C ASP A 76 9.58 0.73 3.05
N HIS A 77 8.49 0.14 3.52
CA HIS A 77 7.40 -0.36 2.68
C HIS A 77 6.06 -0.34 3.42
N LEU A 78 4.99 -0.60 2.69
CA LEU A 78 3.65 -0.80 3.22
C LEU A 78 3.14 -2.17 2.78
N ALA A 79 2.87 -3.06 3.74
CA ALA A 79 2.37 -4.39 3.48
C ALA A 79 0.86 -4.52 3.75
N PHE A 80 0.14 -5.13 2.80
CA PHE A 80 -1.26 -5.51 2.92
C PHE A 80 -1.37 -7.03 3.09
N ALA A 81 -2.03 -7.47 4.15
CA ALA A 81 -2.22 -8.89 4.38
C ALA A 81 -3.23 -9.50 3.41
N VAL A 82 -2.94 -10.70 2.93
CA VAL A 82 -3.89 -11.58 2.24
C VAL A 82 -4.22 -12.77 3.12
N ALA A 83 -5.48 -13.27 3.04
CA ALA A 83 -5.96 -14.31 3.93
C ALA A 83 -5.35 -15.69 3.64
N GLU A 84 -5.01 -15.98 2.37
CA GLU A 84 -4.51 -17.27 1.94
C GLU A 84 -3.32 -17.11 1.00
N ARG A 85 -2.40 -18.09 1.03
CA ARG A 85 -1.23 -18.11 0.13
C ARG A 85 -1.63 -18.04 -1.34
N ALA A 86 -2.70 -18.72 -1.71
CA ALA A 86 -3.20 -18.76 -3.09
C ALA A 86 -3.64 -17.37 -3.61
N HIS A 87 -4.05 -16.47 -2.72
CA HIS A 87 -4.41 -15.10 -3.11
C HIS A 87 -3.22 -14.32 -3.70
N LEU A 88 -1.97 -14.64 -3.32
CA LEU A 88 -0.79 -14.01 -3.92
C LEU A 88 -0.64 -14.38 -5.40
N ASP A 89 -0.90 -15.65 -5.75
CA ASP A 89 -0.82 -16.10 -7.14
C ASP A 89 -1.95 -15.48 -7.99
N GLU A 90 -3.13 -15.32 -7.40
CA GLU A 90 -4.24 -14.60 -8.04
C GLU A 90 -3.90 -13.12 -8.26
N TRP A 91 -3.30 -12.47 -7.27
CA TRP A 91 -2.83 -11.09 -7.39
C TRP A 91 -1.75 -10.94 -8.46
N ALA A 92 -0.77 -11.85 -8.51
CA ALA A 92 0.25 -11.84 -9.56
C ALA A 92 -0.36 -11.88 -10.96
N ARG A 93 -1.36 -12.76 -11.18
CA ARG A 93 -2.10 -12.83 -12.44
C ARG A 93 -2.83 -11.53 -12.76
N ARG A 94 -3.59 -10.97 -11.79
CA ARG A 94 -4.34 -9.72 -11.97
C ARG A 94 -3.45 -8.52 -12.28
N LEU A 95 -2.32 -8.39 -11.58
CA LEU A 95 -1.33 -7.34 -11.81
C LEU A 95 -0.70 -7.47 -13.21
N ALA A 96 -0.34 -8.67 -13.62
CA ALA A 96 0.17 -8.93 -14.96
C ALA A 96 -0.85 -8.58 -16.06
N GLU A 97 -2.11 -8.96 -15.90
CA GLU A 97 -3.21 -8.61 -16.81
C GLU A 97 -3.44 -7.10 -16.89
N ALA A 98 -3.27 -6.38 -15.77
CA ALA A 98 -3.36 -4.93 -15.70
C ALA A 98 -2.08 -4.19 -16.18
N GLY A 99 -1.02 -4.93 -16.55
CA GLY A 99 0.25 -4.35 -16.95
C GLY A 99 1.02 -3.66 -15.81
N VAL A 100 0.73 -4.02 -14.56
CA VAL A 100 1.41 -3.49 -13.37
C VAL A 100 2.64 -4.34 -13.06
N PRO A 101 3.86 -3.78 -13.10
CA PRO A 101 5.08 -4.51 -12.75
C PRO A 101 5.05 -5.00 -11.30
N HIS A 102 5.44 -6.23 -11.08
CA HIS A 102 5.52 -6.84 -9.76
C HIS A 102 6.59 -7.92 -9.69
N SER A 103 7.03 -8.29 -8.47
CA SER A 103 7.92 -9.42 -8.28
C SER A 103 7.19 -10.75 -8.51
N PRO A 104 7.92 -11.85 -8.74
CA PRO A 104 7.37 -13.17 -8.49
C PRO A 104 6.89 -13.29 -7.03
N VAL A 105 5.93 -14.18 -6.78
CA VAL A 105 5.60 -14.59 -5.41
C VAL A 105 6.78 -15.37 -4.84
N ALA A 106 7.30 -14.96 -3.70
CA ALA A 106 8.48 -15.54 -3.07
C ALA A 106 8.25 -15.82 -1.58
N PRO A 107 9.01 -16.75 -0.98
CA PRO A 107 9.02 -16.89 0.48
C PRO A 107 9.45 -15.58 1.15
N ALA A 108 8.79 -15.21 2.25
CA ALA A 108 9.23 -14.12 3.11
C ALA A 108 10.17 -14.69 4.18
N ASN A 109 11.43 -14.24 4.18
CA ASN A 109 12.48 -14.83 5.02
C ASN A 109 12.32 -14.55 6.53
N SER A 110 11.43 -13.63 6.90
CA SER A 110 11.23 -13.23 8.30
C SER A 110 10.33 -14.17 9.10
N ILE A 111 9.47 -14.94 8.42
CA ILE A 111 8.47 -15.82 9.05
C ILE A 111 8.39 -17.11 8.25
N GLU A 112 8.54 -18.26 8.92
CA GLU A 112 8.43 -19.57 8.29
C GLU A 112 7.03 -19.78 7.67
N GLY A 113 7.02 -20.22 6.40
CA GLY A 113 5.78 -20.44 5.64
C GLY A 113 5.10 -19.17 5.11
N ALA A 114 5.61 -17.99 5.44
CA ALA A 114 5.10 -16.73 4.89
C ALA A 114 5.57 -16.54 3.43
N ALA A 115 4.80 -15.75 2.70
CA ALA A 115 5.10 -15.42 1.31
C ALA A 115 4.72 -13.96 1.00
N VAL A 116 5.39 -13.39 0.02
CA VAL A 116 5.24 -11.99 -0.36
C VAL A 116 5.26 -11.81 -1.88
N LEU A 117 4.52 -10.83 -2.35
CA LEU A 117 4.58 -10.27 -3.68
C LEU A 117 4.79 -8.77 -3.55
N VAL A 118 5.79 -8.22 -4.22
CA VAL A 118 6.17 -6.80 -4.17
C VAL A 118 5.73 -6.10 -5.44
N LEU A 119 5.15 -4.90 -5.30
CA LEU A 119 4.84 -3.99 -6.40
C LEU A 119 5.18 -2.55 -5.99
N ARG A 120 5.11 -1.63 -6.94
CA ARG A 120 5.38 -0.21 -6.72
C ARG A 120 4.19 0.62 -7.13
N ASP A 121 3.88 1.66 -6.36
CA ASP A 121 2.90 2.66 -6.76
C ASP A 121 3.51 3.65 -7.78
N PRO A 122 2.73 4.63 -8.30
CA PRO A 122 3.23 5.59 -9.29
C PRO A 122 4.43 6.44 -8.83
N ASP A 123 4.60 6.63 -7.53
CA ASP A 123 5.73 7.37 -6.94
C ASP A 123 6.86 6.45 -6.48
N ASN A 124 6.85 5.18 -6.91
CA ASN A 124 7.82 4.15 -6.54
C ASN A 124 7.74 3.72 -5.06
N ILE A 125 6.66 4.04 -4.36
CA ILE A 125 6.49 3.55 -2.98
C ILE A 125 6.36 2.02 -3.01
N GLN A 126 7.20 1.34 -2.21
CA GLN A 126 7.18 -0.12 -2.12
C GLN A 126 5.93 -0.60 -1.39
N LEU A 127 5.16 -1.43 -2.07
CA LEU A 127 3.98 -2.09 -1.54
C LEU A 127 4.18 -3.59 -1.56
N GLU A 128 3.65 -4.27 -0.55
CA GLU A 128 3.69 -5.72 -0.46
C GLU A 128 2.28 -6.29 -0.28
N LEU A 129 2.02 -7.39 -0.94
CA LEU A 129 0.94 -8.29 -0.61
C LEU A 129 1.56 -9.45 0.15
N PHE A 130 1.17 -9.62 1.42
CA PHE A 130 1.85 -10.49 2.36
C PHE A 130 0.90 -11.55 2.91
N TYR A 131 1.33 -12.81 2.82
CA TYR A 131 0.68 -13.93 3.48
C TYR A 131 1.51 -14.38 4.68
N GLU A 132 0.88 -14.44 5.82
CA GLU A 132 1.42 -15.08 7.02
C GLU A 132 0.54 -16.28 7.37
N PRO A 133 1.12 -17.49 7.55
CA PRO A 133 0.34 -18.63 7.95
C PRO A 133 -0.27 -18.40 9.35
N PRO A 134 -1.43 -18.99 9.64
CA PRO A 134 -2.00 -18.92 10.98
C PRO A 134 -0.97 -19.40 12.00
N ARG A 135 -0.77 -18.63 13.06
CA ARG A 135 0.07 -19.08 14.17
C ARG A 135 -0.52 -20.38 14.69
N THR A 136 0.24 -21.45 14.65
CA THR A 136 -0.11 -22.64 15.41
C THR A 136 -0.23 -22.17 16.86
N ALA A 137 -1.46 -22.25 17.41
CA ALA A 137 -1.65 -22.02 18.84
C ALA A 137 -0.62 -22.90 19.55
N ASP A 138 0.15 -22.30 20.46
CA ASP A 138 1.11 -23.04 21.26
C ASP A 138 0.44 -24.33 21.72
N ALA A 139 0.98 -25.47 21.29
CA ALA A 139 0.57 -26.74 21.84
C ALA A 139 0.82 -26.69 23.35
N PRO A 140 -0.10 -27.15 24.17
CA PRO A 140 -0.03 -27.04 25.63
C PRO A 140 1.22 -27.69 26.21
#